data_e1604cda2099c83f194ae8337937d0c6
#
_entry.id   e1604cda2099c83f194ae8337937d0c6
#
_cell.length_a   1.000
_cell.length_b   1.000
_cell.length_c   1.000
_cell.angle_alpha   90.00
_cell.angle_beta   90.00
_cell.angle_gamma   90.00
#
_symmetry.space_group_name_H-M   'P 1'
#
loop_
_entity.id
_entity.type
_entity.pdbx_description
1 polymer ?
#
loop_
_entity_poly.entity_id
_entity_poly.type
_entity_poly.pdbx_seq_one_letter_code
_entity_poly.pdbx_strand_id
1 'polypeptide(L)'
;METENPKKETKTAEELAVMIREDLSKMDGCPQRGVNVTVYGLNPWNSMLTFGAAAGPVRNKAELQRFCEIITSRLQRLYDVAI
;
A
#
# COMPACT_ATOMS: atom_id res chain seq x y z
N MET A 1 -9.71 -13.57 -29.35
CA MET A 1 -9.64 -13.34 -28.59
C MET A 1 -9.43 -12.44 -28.04
N GLU A 2 -9.60 -12.03 -27.86
CA GLU A 2 -9.38 -11.37 -27.27
C GLU A 2 -8.91 -11.15 -26.50
N THR A 3 -8.43 -11.27 -26.59
CA THR A 3 -8.05 -11.06 -25.61
C THR A 3 -8.02 -9.91 -25.06
N GLU A 4 -8.47 -9.61 -24.59
CA GLU A 4 -8.45 -8.52 -24.06
C GLU A 4 -7.85 -8.43 -22.88
N ASN A 5 -7.47 -7.35 -22.39
CA ASN A 5 -6.93 -7.19 -21.11
C ASN A 5 -8.02 -7.49 -20.15
N PRO A 6 -7.76 -8.38 -19.19
CA PRO A 6 -8.73 -8.58 -18.14
C PRO A 6 -8.93 -7.25 -17.45
N LYS A 7 -10.15 -6.95 -17.13
CA LYS A 7 -10.43 -5.78 -16.33
C LYS A 7 -9.78 -5.94 -14.98
N LYS A 8 -9.19 -4.89 -14.49
CA LYS A 8 -8.69 -4.89 -13.13
C LYS A 8 -9.86 -4.98 -12.16
N GLU A 9 -9.64 -5.70 -11.08
CA GLU A 9 -10.62 -5.68 -10.01
C GLU A 9 -10.58 -4.34 -9.32
N THR A 10 -11.69 -3.95 -8.73
CA THR A 10 -11.73 -2.72 -7.94
C THR A 10 -11.77 -3.04 -6.46
N LYS A 11 -11.08 -2.22 -5.69
CA LYS A 11 -11.10 -2.31 -4.24
C LYS A 11 -11.21 -0.91 -3.68
N THR A 12 -11.78 -0.80 -2.49
CA THR A 12 -11.86 0.51 -1.87
C THR A 12 -10.49 0.98 -1.44
N ALA A 13 -10.35 2.29 -1.24
CA ALA A 13 -9.09 2.84 -0.75
C ALA A 13 -8.70 2.21 0.58
N GLU A 14 -9.69 1.95 1.43
CA GLU A 14 -9.41 1.32 2.72
C GLU A 14 -8.90 -0.11 2.55
N GLU A 15 -9.51 -0.86 1.65
CA GLU A 15 -9.06 -2.21 1.40
C GLU A 15 -7.63 -2.25 0.89
N LEU A 16 -7.31 -1.35 -0.05
CA LEU A 16 -5.95 -1.27 -0.57
C LEU A 16 -4.97 -0.88 0.51
N ALA A 17 -5.35 0.06 1.37
CA ALA A 17 -4.48 0.47 2.47
C ALA A 17 -4.21 -0.69 3.43
N VAL A 18 -5.22 -1.49 3.73
CA VAL A 18 -5.04 -2.65 4.59
C VAL A 18 -4.10 -3.66 3.95
N MET A 19 -4.27 -3.91 2.66
CA MET A 19 -3.41 -4.85 1.95
C MET A 19 -1.95 -4.41 1.99
N ILE A 20 -1.70 -3.11 1.78
CA ILE A 20 -0.34 -2.58 1.83
C ILE A 20 0.22 -2.73 3.23
N ARG A 21 -0.56 -2.37 4.24
CA ARG A 21 -0.09 -2.43 5.62
C ARG A 21 0.21 -3.85 6.05
N GLU A 22 -0.61 -4.80 5.62
CA GLU A 22 -0.36 -6.20 5.96
C GLU A 22 0.93 -6.71 5.33
N ASP A 23 1.18 -6.35 4.09
CA ASP A 23 2.42 -6.76 3.45
C ASP A 23 3.63 -6.10 4.12
N LEU A 24 3.50 -4.83 4.48
CA LEU A 24 4.58 -4.15 5.19
C LEU A 24 4.89 -4.80 6.53
N SER A 25 3.86 -5.27 7.22
CA SER A 25 4.05 -5.83 8.55
C SER A 25 4.88 -7.11 8.53
N LYS A 26 5.05 -7.72 7.37
CA LYS A 26 5.87 -8.91 7.23
C LYS A 26 7.34 -8.59 7.11
N MET A 27 7.69 -7.33 6.90
CA MET A 27 9.08 -6.93 6.83
C MET A 27 9.70 -6.86 8.21
N ASP A 28 10.95 -7.32 8.30
CA ASP A 28 11.69 -7.22 9.56
C ASP A 28 11.86 -5.74 9.91
N GLY A 29 11.63 -5.45 11.18
CA GLY A 29 11.78 -4.08 11.66
C GLY A 29 10.58 -3.20 11.47
N CYS A 30 9.51 -3.71 10.87
CA CYS A 30 8.29 -2.93 10.74
C CYS A 30 7.60 -2.83 12.10
N PRO A 31 7.26 -1.61 12.54
CA PRO A 31 6.55 -1.47 13.82
C PRO A 31 5.21 -2.18 13.77
N GLN A 32 4.79 -2.67 14.94
CA GLN A 32 3.50 -3.33 15.06
C GLN A 32 2.36 -2.33 15.21
N ARG A 33 2.68 -1.10 15.57
CA ARG A 33 1.69 -0.06 15.80
C ARG A 33 2.17 1.25 15.19
N GLY A 34 1.22 2.13 14.93
CA GLY A 34 1.55 3.46 14.44
C GLY A 34 1.94 3.52 12.99
N VAL A 35 1.71 2.46 12.24
CA VAL A 35 1.97 2.45 10.81
C VAL A 35 0.67 2.84 10.12
N ASN A 36 0.71 3.94 9.39
CA ASN A 36 -0.47 4.45 8.72
C ASN A 36 -0.25 4.45 7.21
N VAL A 37 -1.15 3.82 6.49
CA VAL A 37 -1.13 3.81 5.04
C VAL A 37 -2.40 4.49 4.56
N THR A 38 -2.25 5.50 3.72
CA THR A 38 -3.37 6.22 3.13
C THR A 38 -3.32 6.01 1.63
N VAL A 39 -4.43 5.60 1.06
CA VAL A 39 -4.57 5.47 -0.39
C VAL A 39 -5.35 6.67 -0.89
N TYR A 40 -4.84 7.34 -1.89
CA TYR A 40 -5.43 8.56 -2.40
C TYR A 40 -5.36 8.60 -3.92
N GLY A 41 -6.11 9.50 -4.50
CA GLY A 41 -6.15 9.66 -5.94
C GLY A 41 -7.10 8.68 -6.59
N LEU A 42 -7.41 8.95 -7.81
CA LEU A 42 -8.20 8.04 -8.65
C LEU A 42 -7.25 7.42 -9.66
N ASN A 43 -7.68 6.55 -10.43
CA ASN A 43 -6.84 5.72 -11.27
C ASN A 43 -5.95 6.52 -12.23
N PRO A 44 -4.64 6.61 -12.00
CA PRO A 44 -3.94 5.78 -11.01
C PRO A 44 -4.06 6.35 -9.61
N TRP A 45 -4.29 5.45 -8.67
CA TRP A 45 -4.25 5.78 -7.26
C TRP A 45 -2.82 5.65 -6.75
N ASN A 46 -2.58 6.17 -5.56
CA ASN A 46 -1.26 6.09 -4.96
C ASN A 46 -1.41 5.88 -3.47
N SER A 47 -0.30 5.72 -2.78
CA SER A 47 -0.32 5.50 -1.36
C SER A 47 0.71 6.37 -0.66
N MET A 48 0.46 6.62 0.61
CA MET A 48 1.37 7.36 1.46
C MET A 48 1.55 6.59 2.76
N LEU A 49 2.80 6.41 3.15
CA LEU A 49 3.15 5.71 4.38
C LEU A 49 3.64 6.74 5.39
N THR A 50 3.03 6.74 6.57
CA THR A 50 3.46 7.60 7.67
C THR A 50 3.54 6.79 8.94
N PHE A 51 4.30 7.31 9.91
CA PHE A 51 4.47 6.66 11.20
C PHE A 51 4.01 7.62 12.29
N GLY A 52 3.07 7.15 13.10
CA GLY A 52 2.59 7.93 14.23
C GLY A 52 3.43 7.69 15.47
N ALA A 53 3.05 8.36 16.54
CA ALA A 53 3.79 8.28 17.80
C ALA A 53 3.85 6.85 18.34
N ALA A 54 2.80 6.07 18.10
CA ALA A 54 2.74 4.71 18.61
C ALA A 54 3.77 3.78 17.95
N ALA A 55 4.35 4.19 16.82
CA ALA A 55 5.37 3.39 16.17
C ALA A 55 6.70 3.45 16.90
N GLY A 56 6.91 4.50 17.69
CA GLY A 56 8.19 4.71 18.34
C GLY A 56 9.27 5.02 17.33
N PRO A 57 10.54 4.88 17.72
CA PRO A 57 11.64 5.12 16.79
C PRO A 57 11.64 4.05 15.69
N VAL A 58 11.72 4.50 14.46
CA VAL A 58 11.75 3.60 13.30
C VAL A 58 13.10 3.77 12.63
N ARG A 59 13.91 2.73 12.67
CA ARG A 59 15.28 2.82 12.14
C ARG A 59 15.37 2.64 10.64
N ASN A 60 14.45 1.88 10.09
CA ASN A 60 14.53 1.51 8.68
C ASN A 60 13.42 2.17 7.86
N LYS A 61 13.17 3.46 8.13
CA LYS A 61 12.11 4.18 7.42
C LYS A 61 12.29 4.15 5.91
N ALA A 62 13.51 4.35 5.44
CA ALA A 62 13.76 4.41 4.01
C ALA A 62 13.46 3.07 3.35
N GLU A 63 13.82 1.98 4.00
CA GLU A 63 13.52 0.66 3.47
C GLU A 63 12.04 0.39 3.44
N LEU A 64 11.34 0.79 4.49
CA LEU A 64 9.89 0.59 4.56
C LEU A 64 9.19 1.42 3.50
N GLN A 65 9.65 2.66 3.29
CA GLN A 65 9.08 3.51 2.24
C GLN A 65 9.28 2.87 0.87
N ARG A 66 10.48 2.37 0.61
CA ARG A 66 10.77 1.72 -0.67
C ARG A 66 9.90 0.48 -0.85
N PHE A 67 9.76 -0.31 0.19
CA PHE A 67 8.96 -1.51 0.12
C PHE A 67 7.49 -1.18 -0.12
N CYS A 68 7.03 -0.11 0.54
CA CYS A 68 5.66 0.37 0.31
C CYS A 68 5.46 0.75 -1.16
N GLU A 69 6.45 1.41 -1.76
CA GLU A 69 6.37 1.78 -3.17
C GLU A 69 6.29 0.56 -4.08
N ILE A 70 7.06 -0.47 -3.75
CA ILE A 70 7.05 -1.70 -4.53
C ILE A 70 5.69 -2.39 -4.42
N ILE A 71 5.15 -2.47 -3.22
CA ILE A 71 3.84 -3.08 -3.00
C ILE A 71 2.78 -2.29 -3.76
N THR A 72 2.82 -0.97 -3.65
CA THR A 72 1.86 -0.11 -4.31
C THR A 72 1.91 -0.29 -5.83
N SER A 73 3.09 -0.32 -6.40
CA SER A 73 3.23 -0.53 -7.85
C SER A 73 2.63 -1.85 -8.28
N ARG A 74 2.84 -2.89 -7.48
CA ARG A 74 2.29 -4.20 -7.81
C ARG A 74 0.77 -4.17 -7.77
N LEU A 75 0.21 -3.57 -6.72
CA LEU A 75 -1.24 -3.51 -6.57
C LEU A 75 -1.88 -2.62 -7.62
N GLN A 76 -1.20 -1.56 -8.04
CA GLN A 76 -1.72 -0.71 -9.09
C GLN A 76 -1.93 -1.44 -10.41
N ARG A 77 -1.15 -2.49 -10.64
CA ARG A 77 -1.33 -3.31 -11.84
C ARG A 77 -2.52 -4.23 -11.73
N LEU A 78 -2.91 -4.59 -10.51
CA LEU A 78 -3.95 -5.59 -10.27
C LEU A 78 -5.29 -4.96 -9.97
N TYR A 79 -5.30 -3.77 -9.40
CA TYR A 79 -6.53 -3.18 -8.87
C TYR A 79 -6.66 -1.72 -9.23
N ASP A 80 -7.90 -1.32 -9.50
CA ASP A 80 -8.29 0.08 -9.52
C ASP A 80 -8.98 0.41 -8.22
N VAL A 81 -8.93 1.68 -7.83
CA VAL A 81 -9.62 2.11 -6.61
C VAL A 81 -11.09 2.38 -6.95
N ALA A 82 -11.95 1.91 -6.07
CA ALA A 82 -13.38 2.17 -6.20
C ALA A 82 -13.68 3.60 -5.76
N ILE A 83 -14.54 4.24 -6.52
CA ILE A 83 -14.92 5.63 -6.26
C ILE A 83 -16.10 5.66 -5.31
#